data_574467863e45276367b42b6b56c11f67
#
_entry.id   574467863e45276367b42b6b56c11f67
#
_cell.length_a   1.000
_cell.length_b   1.000
_cell.length_c   1.000
_cell.angle_alpha   90.00
_cell.angle_beta   90.00
_cell.angle_gamma   90.00
#
_symmetry.space_group_name_H-M   'P 1'
#
loop_
_entity.id
_entity.type
_entity.pdbx_description
1 polymer ?
#
loop_
_entity_poly.entity_id
_entity_poly.type
_entity_poly.pdbx_seq_one_letter_code
_entity_poly.pdbx_strand_id
1 'polypeptide(L)'
;MAEVKQAVKQEKMATRQAYGKALVEIGAENKNLVVMDADLSKSTMTAEFAKAYPERFFNMGIAEQNLYAAACGLALSGKVVCASTFAMFAAGRAFEIIRNSIGYTHANVKICATHAGITVGEDGASHQTFEDIALMRTIPGMVVVNPSDGASAKALLKQVIEMDGPAYVRLGRAAVPVFYDEAAASELELGKGSCLREGKDLTIIATGIMVNEAMIAAEELASKGIDARVIDMHTIKPLDEEIIVKAASETGAIVTAEEHSVIGGLGSAVAEVVVKKCPVKMAMVGQQDTFGESGKPDELKAKYEMTAADIVHAALSVK
;
A
#
# COMPACT_ATOMS: atom_id res chain seq x y z
N MET A 1 -2.19 -13.24 18.86
CA MET A 1 -1.28 -13.69 17.79
C MET A 1 -2.13 -14.30 16.69
N ALA A 2 -2.22 -13.64 15.53
CA ALA A 2 -2.94 -14.18 14.40
C ALA A 2 -2.24 -15.45 13.90
N GLU A 3 -2.95 -16.59 13.86
CA GLU A 3 -2.45 -17.82 13.23
C GLU A 3 -2.47 -17.60 11.70
N VAL A 4 -1.29 -17.38 11.13
CA VAL A 4 -1.11 -17.39 9.68
C VAL A 4 -1.22 -18.84 9.19
N LYS A 5 -2.31 -19.15 8.49
CA LYS A 5 -2.55 -20.51 7.95
C LYS A 5 -1.53 -20.84 6.87
N GLN A 6 -0.73 -21.92 7.09
CA GLN A 6 0.13 -22.53 6.09
C GLN A 6 -0.66 -23.01 4.86
N ALA A 7 -0.10 -22.78 3.68
CA ALA A 7 -0.30 -23.33 2.33
C ALA A 7 -1.43 -24.36 2.10
N VAL A 8 -2.66 -23.97 2.33
CA VAL A 8 -3.84 -24.53 1.64
C VAL A 8 -4.07 -23.59 0.45
N LYS A 9 -4.62 -24.09 -0.70
CA LYS A 9 -4.98 -23.25 -1.86
C LYS A 9 -5.57 -21.93 -1.40
N GLN A 10 -4.72 -20.93 -1.16
CA GLN A 10 -5.15 -19.64 -0.66
C GLN A 10 -5.97 -18.96 -1.77
N GLU A 11 -7.14 -18.49 -1.41
CA GLU A 11 -7.91 -17.61 -2.28
C GLU A 11 -7.01 -16.43 -2.67
N LYS A 12 -6.97 -16.08 -3.96
CA LYS A 12 -6.23 -14.92 -4.44
C LYS A 12 -7.22 -13.80 -4.77
N MET A 13 -6.92 -12.61 -4.30
CA MET A 13 -7.73 -11.41 -4.57
C MET A 13 -6.81 -10.20 -4.79
N ALA A 14 -7.11 -9.40 -5.81
CA ALA A 14 -6.44 -8.10 -5.97
C ALA A 14 -6.98 -7.10 -4.94
N THR A 15 -6.13 -6.28 -4.35
CA THR A 15 -6.55 -5.29 -3.35
C THR A 15 -7.56 -4.28 -3.93
N ARG A 16 -7.47 -3.95 -5.24
CA ARG A 16 -8.49 -3.15 -5.93
C ARG A 16 -9.87 -3.82 -5.98
N GLN A 17 -9.94 -5.17 -6.07
CA GLN A 17 -11.22 -5.88 -6.05
C GLN A 17 -11.87 -5.84 -4.67
N ALA A 18 -11.07 -6.01 -3.62
CA ALA A 18 -11.52 -5.83 -2.25
C ALA A 18 -12.01 -4.38 -2.01
N TYR A 19 -11.31 -3.38 -2.55
CA TYR A 19 -11.70 -1.98 -2.53
C TYR A 19 -13.10 -1.76 -3.13
N GLY A 20 -13.37 -2.23 -4.35
CA GLY A 20 -14.67 -2.08 -4.99
C GLY A 20 -15.82 -2.67 -4.17
N LYS A 21 -15.62 -3.88 -3.62
CA LYS A 21 -16.61 -4.53 -2.73
C LYS A 21 -16.83 -3.75 -1.43
N ALA A 22 -15.74 -3.32 -0.79
CA ALA A 22 -15.80 -2.55 0.45
C ALA A 22 -16.52 -1.20 0.27
N LEU A 23 -16.33 -0.51 -0.87
CA LEU A 23 -17.07 0.71 -1.18
C LEU A 23 -18.59 0.50 -1.19
N VAL A 24 -19.07 -0.61 -1.75
CA VAL A 24 -20.52 -0.92 -1.77
C VAL A 24 -21.03 -1.15 -0.35
N GLU A 25 -20.31 -1.93 0.46
CA GLU A 25 -20.69 -2.21 1.85
C GLU A 25 -20.70 -0.94 2.70
N ILE A 26 -19.62 -0.15 2.67
CA ILE A 26 -19.52 1.09 3.42
C ILE A 26 -20.53 2.13 2.92
N GLY A 27 -20.80 2.17 1.60
CA GLY A 27 -21.82 3.04 1.01
C GLY A 27 -23.25 2.75 1.46
N ALA A 28 -23.56 1.51 1.89
CA ALA A 28 -24.83 1.18 2.51
C ALA A 28 -25.00 1.89 3.87
N GLU A 29 -23.95 1.94 4.66
CA GLU A 29 -23.92 2.50 6.01
C GLU A 29 -23.71 4.03 6.00
N ASN A 30 -22.75 4.51 5.19
CA ASN A 30 -22.37 5.94 5.11
C ASN A 30 -23.02 6.62 3.89
N LYS A 31 -24.10 7.37 4.12
CA LYS A 31 -24.80 8.13 3.06
C LYS A 31 -24.06 9.40 2.60
N ASN A 32 -23.05 9.84 3.35
CA ASN A 32 -22.19 10.95 2.96
C ASN A 32 -21.00 10.53 2.07
N LEU A 33 -20.79 9.22 1.89
CA LEU A 33 -19.77 8.71 1.00
C LEU A 33 -20.13 8.99 -0.46
N VAL A 34 -19.22 9.67 -1.16
CA VAL A 34 -19.24 9.92 -2.61
C VAL A 34 -18.03 9.25 -3.24
N VAL A 35 -18.21 8.62 -4.38
CA VAL A 35 -17.13 8.00 -5.14
C VAL A 35 -16.96 8.69 -6.49
N MET A 36 -15.73 8.99 -6.84
CA MET A 36 -15.39 9.67 -8.09
C MET A 36 -14.30 8.90 -8.85
N ASP A 37 -14.32 9.00 -10.18
CA ASP A 37 -13.37 8.26 -11.03
C ASP A 37 -12.98 9.09 -12.28
N ALA A 38 -11.78 8.87 -12.80
CA ALA A 38 -11.27 9.51 -14.01
C ALA A 38 -11.37 8.59 -15.23
N ASP A 39 -12.56 8.09 -15.53
CA ASP A 39 -12.89 7.23 -16.69
C ASP A 39 -12.24 5.82 -16.68
N LEU A 40 -11.87 5.35 -15.50
CA LEU A 40 -11.24 4.04 -15.28
C LEU A 40 -12.06 3.11 -14.38
N SER A 41 -13.35 3.39 -14.19
CA SER A 41 -14.20 2.77 -13.16
C SER A 41 -14.25 1.24 -13.20
N LYS A 42 -14.14 0.62 -14.39
CA LYS A 42 -14.04 -0.84 -14.52
C LYS A 42 -12.70 -1.37 -14.01
N SER A 43 -11.63 -0.64 -14.22
CA SER A 43 -10.27 -1.01 -13.81
C SER A 43 -10.02 -0.74 -12.33
N THR A 44 -10.50 0.37 -11.82
CA THR A 44 -10.41 0.76 -10.41
C THR A 44 -11.40 0.03 -9.51
N MET A 45 -12.39 -0.67 -10.11
CA MET A 45 -13.52 -1.35 -9.46
C MET A 45 -14.56 -0.40 -8.84
N THR A 46 -14.48 0.91 -9.06
CA THR A 46 -15.50 1.88 -8.63
C THR A 46 -16.84 1.71 -9.36
N ALA A 47 -16.84 1.00 -10.49
CA ALA A 47 -18.07 0.64 -11.20
C ALA A 47 -19.07 -0.17 -10.35
N GLU A 48 -18.60 -0.92 -9.34
CA GLU A 48 -19.47 -1.63 -8.40
C GLU A 48 -20.28 -0.64 -7.56
N PHE A 49 -19.64 0.41 -7.06
CA PHE A 49 -20.31 1.48 -6.33
C PHE A 49 -21.23 2.29 -7.25
N ALA A 50 -20.80 2.61 -8.46
CA ALA A 50 -21.63 3.31 -9.45
C ALA A 50 -22.93 2.58 -9.76
N LYS A 51 -22.89 1.24 -9.81
CA LYS A 51 -24.09 0.40 -10.01
C LYS A 51 -25.02 0.39 -8.80
N ALA A 52 -24.46 0.37 -7.59
CA ALA A 52 -25.23 0.30 -6.34
C ALA A 52 -25.80 1.68 -5.93
N TYR A 53 -25.07 2.75 -6.19
CA TYR A 53 -25.39 4.12 -5.73
C TYR A 53 -25.09 5.15 -6.82
N PRO A 54 -25.80 5.13 -7.98
CA PRO A 54 -25.53 6.00 -9.12
C PRO A 54 -25.62 7.49 -8.81
N GLU A 55 -26.45 7.88 -7.82
CA GLU A 55 -26.64 9.27 -7.39
C GLU A 55 -25.45 9.82 -6.57
N ARG A 56 -24.53 8.98 -6.15
CA ARG A 56 -23.33 9.32 -5.37
C ARG A 56 -22.03 8.96 -6.09
N PHE A 57 -22.12 8.64 -7.38
CA PHE A 57 -20.97 8.34 -8.22
C PHE A 57 -20.82 9.38 -9.34
N PHE A 58 -19.58 9.88 -9.54
CA PHE A 58 -19.29 10.85 -10.59
C PHE A 58 -18.07 10.40 -11.41
N ASN A 59 -18.25 10.23 -12.70
CA ASN A 59 -17.16 10.05 -13.65
C ASN A 59 -16.73 11.41 -14.20
N MET A 60 -15.50 11.81 -13.94
CA MET A 60 -14.96 13.13 -14.31
C MET A 60 -14.30 13.14 -15.71
N GLY A 61 -14.32 12.00 -16.42
CA GLY A 61 -13.56 11.83 -17.65
C GLY A 61 -12.06 11.72 -17.40
N ILE A 62 -11.26 11.71 -18.46
CA ILE A 62 -9.79 11.64 -18.38
C ILE A 62 -9.24 13.01 -17.98
N ALA A 63 -9.46 13.39 -16.72
CA ALA A 63 -9.17 14.74 -16.20
C ALA A 63 -8.82 14.67 -14.70
N GLU A 64 -7.67 14.09 -14.35
CA GLU A 64 -7.29 13.78 -12.98
C GLU A 64 -7.14 15.02 -12.10
N GLN A 65 -6.65 16.12 -12.65
CA GLN A 65 -6.58 17.39 -11.92
C GLN A 65 -7.98 17.90 -11.54
N ASN A 66 -8.94 17.82 -12.49
CA ASN A 66 -10.34 18.17 -12.24
C ASN A 66 -11.00 17.21 -11.25
N LEU A 67 -10.69 15.91 -11.35
CA LEU A 67 -11.16 14.88 -10.39
C LEU A 67 -10.83 15.30 -8.96
N TYR A 68 -9.56 15.58 -8.66
CA TYR A 68 -9.13 15.89 -7.30
C TYR A 68 -9.52 17.29 -6.85
N ALA A 69 -9.60 18.27 -7.76
CA ALA A 69 -10.13 19.59 -7.44
C ALA A 69 -11.63 19.54 -7.06
N ALA A 70 -12.44 18.82 -7.84
CA ALA A 70 -13.86 18.61 -7.55
C ALA A 70 -14.08 17.78 -6.27
N ALA A 71 -13.25 16.73 -6.06
CA ALA A 71 -13.27 15.94 -4.84
C ALA A 71 -13.01 16.80 -3.59
N CYS A 72 -12.06 17.74 -3.66
CA CYS A 72 -11.80 18.70 -2.61
C CYS A 72 -13.03 19.58 -2.34
N GLY A 73 -13.67 20.12 -3.37
CA GLY A 73 -14.87 20.94 -3.23
C GLY A 73 -16.03 20.22 -2.56
N LEU A 74 -16.25 18.93 -2.93
CA LEU A 74 -17.26 18.07 -2.28
C LEU A 74 -16.90 17.78 -0.82
N ALA A 75 -15.64 17.51 -0.52
CA ALA A 75 -15.19 17.27 0.85
C ALA A 75 -15.38 18.51 1.74
N LEU A 76 -15.04 19.70 1.24
CA LEU A 76 -15.26 20.96 1.95
C LEU A 76 -16.74 21.28 2.15
N SER A 77 -17.65 20.68 1.37
CA SER A 77 -19.11 20.74 1.59
C SER A 77 -19.66 19.69 2.56
N GLY A 78 -18.78 18.93 3.23
CA GLY A 78 -19.14 17.95 4.27
C GLY A 78 -19.33 16.52 3.76
N LYS A 79 -18.83 16.19 2.56
CA LYS A 79 -18.83 14.82 2.04
C LYS A 79 -17.53 14.09 2.40
N VAL A 80 -17.60 12.77 2.50
CA VAL A 80 -16.43 11.90 2.47
C VAL A 80 -16.24 11.43 1.03
N VAL A 81 -15.11 11.72 0.43
CA VAL A 81 -14.91 11.49 -1.00
C VAL A 81 -13.80 10.46 -1.24
N CYS A 82 -14.13 9.34 -1.90
CA CYS A 82 -13.14 8.42 -2.47
C CYS A 82 -12.97 8.76 -3.96
N ALA A 83 -11.78 9.26 -4.33
CA ALA A 83 -11.45 9.63 -5.71
C ALA A 83 -10.41 8.68 -6.28
N SER A 84 -10.73 8.04 -7.43
CA SER A 84 -9.95 6.93 -7.98
C SER A 84 -9.47 7.19 -9.40
N THR A 85 -8.24 6.82 -9.64
CA THR A 85 -7.58 6.65 -10.93
C THR A 85 -6.39 5.71 -10.75
N PHE A 86 -5.55 5.53 -11.76
CA PHE A 86 -4.29 4.79 -11.58
C PHE A 86 -3.29 5.61 -10.76
N ALA A 87 -2.45 4.91 -10.00
CA ALA A 87 -1.49 5.53 -9.09
C ALA A 87 -0.55 6.52 -9.79
N MET A 88 -0.09 6.18 -11.00
CA MET A 88 0.74 7.08 -11.80
C MET A 88 0.04 8.42 -12.11
N PHE A 89 -1.25 8.38 -12.39
CA PHE A 89 -2.00 9.57 -12.75
C PHE A 89 -2.45 10.38 -11.52
N ALA A 90 -2.75 9.70 -10.41
CA ALA A 90 -3.01 10.36 -9.13
C ALA A 90 -1.75 11.08 -8.62
N ALA A 91 -0.67 10.34 -8.44
CA ALA A 91 0.55 10.86 -7.84
C ALA A 91 1.37 11.74 -8.78
N GLY A 92 1.37 11.45 -10.09
CA GLY A 92 2.12 12.23 -11.06
C GLY A 92 1.36 13.44 -11.57
N ARG A 93 0.27 13.21 -12.33
CA ARG A 93 -0.46 14.30 -13.03
C ARG A 93 -1.16 15.26 -12.11
N ALA A 94 -1.74 14.78 -11.00
CA ALA A 94 -2.53 15.60 -10.10
C ALA A 94 -1.81 15.97 -8.79
N PHE A 95 -0.51 15.71 -8.66
CA PHE A 95 0.23 15.91 -7.42
C PHE A 95 0.05 17.31 -6.82
N GLU A 96 0.16 18.35 -7.64
CA GLU A 96 0.02 19.74 -7.18
C GLU A 96 -1.38 19.99 -6.59
N ILE A 97 -2.43 19.53 -7.27
CA ILE A 97 -3.82 19.68 -6.79
C ILE A 97 -4.03 18.90 -5.48
N ILE A 98 -3.51 17.68 -5.40
CA ILE A 98 -3.57 16.88 -4.17
C ILE A 98 -2.85 17.61 -3.03
N ARG A 99 -1.66 18.14 -3.28
CA ARG A 99 -0.87 18.86 -2.28
C ARG A 99 -1.55 20.14 -1.82
N ASN A 100 -1.96 21.00 -2.75
CA ASN A 100 -2.44 22.35 -2.43
C ASN A 100 -3.94 22.37 -2.09
N SER A 101 -4.78 21.67 -2.86
CA SER A 101 -6.21 21.71 -2.61
C SER A 101 -6.63 20.75 -1.50
N ILE A 102 -6.09 19.53 -1.48
CA ILE A 102 -6.51 18.48 -0.53
C ILE A 102 -5.64 18.50 0.74
N GLY A 103 -4.33 18.43 0.59
CA GLY A 103 -3.41 18.35 1.73
C GLY A 103 -3.38 19.62 2.56
N TYR A 104 -3.20 20.78 1.92
CA TYR A 104 -3.11 22.06 2.61
C TYR A 104 -4.40 22.46 3.34
N THR A 105 -5.57 22.16 2.76
CA THR A 105 -6.87 22.43 3.38
C THR A 105 -7.32 21.33 4.35
N HIS A 106 -6.58 20.23 4.43
CA HIS A 106 -6.93 19.02 5.21
C HIS A 106 -8.31 18.47 4.80
N ALA A 107 -8.64 18.52 3.51
CA ALA A 107 -9.93 18.08 2.99
C ALA A 107 -10.11 16.56 3.14
N ASN A 108 -11.31 16.13 3.52
CA ASN A 108 -11.64 14.72 3.75
C ASN A 108 -11.79 13.93 2.43
N VAL A 109 -10.69 13.83 1.68
CA VAL A 109 -10.58 13.11 0.41
C VAL A 109 -9.66 11.90 0.56
N LYS A 110 -10.15 10.73 0.15
CA LYS A 110 -9.40 9.48 0.08
C LYS A 110 -8.96 9.29 -1.37
N ILE A 111 -7.68 9.47 -1.63
CA ILE A 111 -7.04 9.24 -2.93
C ILE A 111 -6.83 7.72 -3.06
N CYS A 112 -7.81 7.00 -3.63
CA CYS A 112 -7.77 5.56 -3.77
C CYS A 112 -7.17 5.19 -5.12
N ALA A 113 -5.85 5.09 -5.14
CA ALA A 113 -5.05 4.90 -6.35
C ALA A 113 -4.79 3.43 -6.62
N THR A 114 -5.19 2.94 -7.79
CA THR A 114 -5.01 1.53 -8.19
C THR A 114 -3.86 1.39 -9.19
N HIS A 115 -3.49 0.16 -9.52
CA HIS A 115 -2.44 -0.13 -10.52
C HIS A 115 -1.09 0.50 -10.15
N ALA A 116 -0.68 0.39 -8.88
CA ALA A 116 0.62 0.83 -8.43
C ALA A 116 1.70 -0.23 -8.67
N GLY A 117 2.94 0.22 -8.88
CA GLY A 117 4.13 -0.63 -8.94
C GLY A 117 4.37 -1.36 -10.25
N ILE A 118 5.32 -2.31 -10.24
CA ILE A 118 5.76 -3.09 -11.40
C ILE A 118 4.70 -4.08 -11.88
N THR A 119 3.85 -4.57 -10.96
CA THR A 119 2.81 -5.56 -11.26
C THR A 119 1.61 -5.01 -12.03
N VAL A 120 1.63 -3.75 -12.42
CA VAL A 120 0.79 -3.23 -13.52
C VAL A 120 1.00 -4.09 -14.76
N GLY A 121 2.22 -4.50 -15.02
CA GLY A 121 2.52 -5.53 -16.00
C GLY A 121 2.59 -4.98 -17.42
N GLU A 122 1.74 -5.49 -18.30
CA GLU A 122 1.81 -5.28 -19.75
C GLU A 122 1.64 -3.81 -20.19
N ASP A 123 0.96 -2.98 -19.40
CA ASP A 123 0.78 -1.55 -19.69
C ASP A 123 2.12 -0.77 -19.67
N GLY A 124 3.14 -1.32 -18.99
CA GLY A 124 4.52 -0.87 -19.06
C GLY A 124 4.83 0.42 -18.30
N ALA A 125 6.02 0.95 -18.56
CA ALA A 125 6.65 2.04 -17.81
C ALA A 125 5.79 3.32 -17.68
N SER A 126 4.95 3.64 -18.67
CA SER A 126 4.10 4.83 -18.61
C SER A 126 2.95 4.73 -17.59
N HIS A 127 2.60 3.53 -17.16
CA HIS A 127 1.53 3.24 -16.20
C HIS A 127 2.05 2.73 -14.86
N GLN A 128 3.22 2.10 -14.86
CA GLN A 128 3.91 1.71 -13.63
C GLN A 128 4.36 2.96 -12.87
N THR A 129 4.19 2.98 -11.56
CA THR A 129 4.68 4.06 -10.70
C THR A 129 5.48 3.49 -9.53
N PHE A 130 6.62 4.11 -9.26
CA PHE A 130 7.53 3.78 -8.18
C PHE A 130 7.80 4.98 -7.27
N GLU A 131 7.10 6.10 -7.48
CA GLU A 131 7.34 7.39 -6.84
C GLU A 131 6.17 7.82 -5.96
N ASP A 132 5.03 7.14 -6.05
CA ASP A 132 3.78 7.55 -5.44
C ASP A 132 3.82 7.60 -3.90
N ILE A 133 4.41 6.59 -3.24
CA ILE A 133 4.59 6.60 -1.79
C ILE A 133 5.49 7.77 -1.38
N ALA A 134 6.62 7.96 -2.07
CA ALA A 134 7.56 9.04 -1.79
C ALA A 134 6.88 10.41 -1.88
N LEU A 135 6.16 10.67 -2.96
CA LEU A 135 5.45 11.92 -3.19
C LEU A 135 4.39 12.16 -2.10
N MET A 136 3.56 11.16 -1.80
CA MET A 136 2.48 11.30 -0.83
C MET A 136 2.99 11.43 0.61
N ARG A 137 4.10 10.77 0.95
CA ARG A 137 4.75 10.93 2.26
C ARG A 137 5.19 12.37 2.53
N THR A 138 5.57 13.13 1.51
CA THR A 138 6.05 14.53 1.70
C THR A 138 4.93 15.51 2.00
N ILE A 139 3.66 15.17 1.73
CA ILE A 139 2.53 16.07 1.97
C ILE A 139 2.18 16.10 3.47
N PRO A 140 2.23 17.26 4.16
CA PRO A 140 1.85 17.35 5.57
C PRO A 140 0.42 16.86 5.81
N GLY A 141 0.20 16.08 6.87
CA GLY A 141 -1.12 15.56 7.26
C GLY A 141 -1.68 14.43 6.37
N MET A 142 -1.05 14.11 5.24
CA MET A 142 -1.47 12.98 4.40
C MET A 142 -1.19 11.65 5.10
N VAL A 143 -2.21 10.81 5.25
CA VAL A 143 -2.05 9.40 5.66
C VAL A 143 -1.73 8.56 4.42
N VAL A 144 -0.78 7.62 4.52
CA VAL A 144 -0.35 6.78 3.39
C VAL A 144 -0.48 5.32 3.78
N VAL A 145 -1.35 4.58 3.07
CA VAL A 145 -1.70 3.19 3.36
C VAL A 145 -1.47 2.32 2.12
N ASN A 146 -0.81 1.19 2.31
CA ASN A 146 -0.53 0.20 1.26
C ASN A 146 -0.90 -1.21 1.78
N PRO A 147 -2.16 -1.64 1.67
CA PRO A 147 -2.61 -2.94 2.15
C PRO A 147 -1.91 -4.10 1.45
N SER A 148 -1.71 -5.18 2.16
CA SER A 148 -0.94 -6.35 1.71
C SER A 148 -1.78 -7.42 1.00
N ASP A 149 -3.08 -7.50 1.32
CA ASP A 149 -4.04 -8.43 0.69
C ASP A 149 -5.47 -7.86 0.65
N GLY A 150 -6.44 -8.69 0.20
CA GLY A 150 -7.83 -8.28 0.08
C GLY A 150 -8.51 -8.01 1.44
N ALA A 151 -8.19 -8.77 2.47
CA ALA A 151 -8.79 -8.62 3.80
C ALA A 151 -8.27 -7.34 4.48
N SER A 152 -6.96 -7.12 4.46
CA SER A 152 -6.36 -5.89 4.99
C SER A 152 -6.81 -4.64 4.21
N ALA A 153 -6.98 -4.75 2.88
CA ALA A 153 -7.50 -3.64 2.08
C ALA A 153 -8.92 -3.23 2.51
N LYS A 154 -9.81 -4.19 2.75
CA LYS A 154 -11.18 -3.92 3.23
C LYS A 154 -11.16 -3.28 4.63
N ALA A 155 -10.42 -3.85 5.58
CA ALA A 155 -10.37 -3.39 6.95
C ALA A 155 -9.77 -1.98 7.08
N LEU A 156 -8.63 -1.73 6.41
CA LEU A 156 -7.96 -0.44 6.44
C LEU A 156 -8.75 0.64 5.69
N LEU A 157 -9.42 0.29 4.57
CA LEU A 157 -10.27 1.24 3.86
C LEU A 157 -11.42 1.75 4.74
N LYS A 158 -12.03 0.87 5.53
CA LYS A 158 -13.10 1.29 6.47
C LYS A 158 -12.58 2.34 7.44
N GLN A 159 -11.44 2.09 8.08
CA GLN A 159 -10.82 3.04 9.01
C GLN A 159 -10.42 4.36 8.30
N VAL A 160 -9.87 4.27 7.08
CA VAL A 160 -9.53 5.45 6.27
C VAL A 160 -10.76 6.28 5.95
N ILE A 161 -11.90 5.69 5.64
CA ILE A 161 -13.15 6.41 5.35
C ILE A 161 -13.74 7.05 6.62
N GLU A 162 -13.59 6.39 7.77
CA GLU A 162 -14.06 6.89 9.07
C GLU A 162 -13.19 8.02 9.63
N MET A 163 -11.89 8.06 9.32
CA MET A 163 -11.01 9.16 9.73
C MET A 163 -11.36 10.47 9.02
N ASP A 164 -11.15 11.60 9.68
CA ASP A 164 -11.19 12.92 9.03
C ASP A 164 -9.85 13.27 8.40
N GLY A 165 -9.89 13.99 7.26
CA GLY A 165 -8.70 14.43 6.54
C GLY A 165 -8.25 13.51 5.39
N PRO A 166 -7.14 13.88 4.74
CA PRO A 166 -6.69 13.26 3.50
C PRO A 166 -5.95 11.93 3.75
N ALA A 167 -6.21 10.96 2.86
CA ALA A 167 -5.44 9.72 2.83
C ALA A 167 -5.16 9.28 1.39
N TYR A 168 -3.99 8.70 1.18
CA TYR A 168 -3.59 7.98 -0.02
C TYR A 168 -3.65 6.48 0.26
N VAL A 169 -4.53 5.78 -0.45
CA VAL A 169 -4.69 4.32 -0.37
C VAL A 169 -4.15 3.71 -1.66
N ARG A 170 -3.04 3.01 -1.54
CA ARG A 170 -2.32 2.38 -2.64
C ARG A 170 -2.84 0.97 -2.88
N LEU A 171 -3.29 0.68 -4.10
CA LEU A 171 -3.94 -0.60 -4.42
C LEU A 171 -3.29 -1.24 -5.65
N GLY A 172 -3.08 -2.55 -5.60
CA GLY A 172 -2.49 -3.34 -6.66
C GLY A 172 -3.50 -3.83 -7.71
N ARG A 173 -3.01 -4.06 -8.95
CA ARG A 173 -3.74 -4.72 -10.04
C ARG A 173 -3.75 -6.24 -9.89
N ALA A 174 -2.59 -6.81 -9.55
CA ALA A 174 -2.39 -8.25 -9.47
C ALA A 174 -3.14 -8.89 -8.30
N ALA A 175 -3.67 -10.08 -8.51
CA ALA A 175 -4.26 -10.88 -7.43
C ALA A 175 -3.15 -11.50 -6.59
N VAL A 176 -3.22 -11.28 -5.28
CA VAL A 176 -2.27 -11.79 -4.28
C VAL A 176 -2.97 -12.79 -3.35
N PRO A 177 -2.23 -13.71 -2.72
CA PRO A 177 -2.81 -14.59 -1.70
C PRO A 177 -3.44 -13.78 -0.57
N VAL A 178 -4.61 -14.20 -0.10
CA VAL A 178 -5.27 -13.63 1.08
C VAL A 178 -4.76 -14.42 2.29
N PHE A 179 -3.98 -13.78 3.15
CA PHE A 179 -3.38 -14.42 4.32
C PHE A 179 -3.93 -13.92 5.66
N TYR A 180 -4.53 -12.74 5.72
CA TYR A 180 -5.33 -12.33 6.85
C TYR A 180 -6.71 -12.99 6.78
N ASP A 181 -7.16 -13.60 7.87
CA ASP A 181 -8.59 -13.91 8.03
C ASP A 181 -9.34 -12.65 8.52
N GLU A 182 -10.68 -12.71 8.56
CA GLU A 182 -11.49 -11.55 8.93
C GLU A 182 -11.21 -11.06 10.36
N ALA A 183 -10.92 -11.97 11.29
CA ALA A 183 -10.62 -11.62 12.67
C ALA A 183 -9.29 -10.87 12.77
N ALA A 184 -8.23 -11.42 12.17
CA ALA A 184 -6.91 -10.78 12.13
C ALA A 184 -6.92 -9.44 11.37
N ALA A 185 -7.67 -9.35 10.27
CA ALA A 185 -7.81 -8.10 9.54
C ALA A 185 -8.53 -7.02 10.34
N SER A 186 -9.50 -7.41 11.19
CA SER A 186 -10.22 -6.47 12.07
C SER A 186 -9.38 -5.90 13.22
N GLU A 187 -8.25 -6.54 13.54
CA GLU A 187 -7.29 -6.06 14.55
C GLU A 187 -6.26 -5.07 13.96
N LEU A 188 -6.25 -4.87 12.64
CA LEU A 188 -5.35 -3.89 12.03
C LEU A 188 -5.74 -2.47 12.43
N GLU A 189 -4.75 -1.67 12.77
CA GLU A 189 -4.91 -0.26 13.18
C GLU A 189 -4.11 0.67 12.27
N LEU A 190 -4.71 1.75 11.79
CA LEU A 190 -3.98 2.79 11.04
C LEU A 190 -2.85 3.37 11.88
N GLY A 191 -1.65 3.46 11.29
CA GLY A 191 -0.47 3.96 11.98
C GLY A 191 0.30 2.92 12.79
N LYS A 192 -0.15 1.67 12.78
CA LYS A 192 0.56 0.55 13.42
C LYS A 192 1.08 -0.43 12.39
N GLY A 193 2.18 -1.12 12.73
CA GLY A 193 2.69 -2.26 11.98
C GLY A 193 2.22 -3.57 12.62
N SER A 194 2.05 -4.62 11.81
CA SER A 194 1.61 -5.93 12.28
C SER A 194 2.74 -6.96 12.21
N CYS A 195 3.12 -7.56 13.35
CA CYS A 195 4.08 -8.64 13.38
C CYS A 195 3.40 -9.95 12.95
N LEU A 196 3.69 -10.43 11.73
CA LEU A 196 3.12 -11.65 11.17
C LEU A 196 3.89 -12.90 11.58
N ARG A 197 5.19 -12.75 11.83
CA ARG A 197 6.08 -13.82 12.25
C ARG A 197 7.10 -13.25 13.23
N GLU A 198 7.22 -13.85 14.37
CA GLU A 198 8.31 -13.54 15.31
C GLU A 198 9.65 -14.13 14.81
N GLY A 199 10.75 -13.53 15.24
CA GLY A 199 12.10 -13.96 14.91
C GLY A 199 13.14 -13.13 15.67
N LYS A 200 14.36 -13.63 15.75
CA LYS A 200 15.42 -13.04 16.61
C LYS A 200 16.71 -12.68 15.87
N ASP A 201 16.90 -13.17 14.64
CA ASP A 201 18.18 -13.03 13.93
C ASP A 201 18.26 -11.79 13.03
N LEU A 202 17.15 -11.41 12.44
CA LEU A 202 16.93 -10.19 11.66
C LEU A 202 15.43 -9.90 11.51
N THR A 203 15.08 -8.69 11.07
CA THR A 203 13.68 -8.35 10.77
C THR A 203 13.52 -7.99 9.29
N ILE A 204 12.47 -8.51 8.65
CA ILE A 204 11.99 -8.11 7.33
C ILE A 204 10.76 -7.23 7.55
N ILE A 205 10.81 -5.96 7.10
CA ILE A 205 9.68 -5.02 7.12
C ILE A 205 9.20 -4.84 5.70
N ALA A 206 8.01 -5.31 5.40
CA ALA A 206 7.45 -5.26 4.05
C ALA A 206 6.13 -4.48 3.99
N THR A 207 5.72 -4.05 2.80
CA THR A 207 4.44 -3.39 2.57
C THR A 207 3.78 -3.88 1.28
N GLY A 208 2.45 -3.81 1.24
CA GLY A 208 1.70 -4.22 0.06
C GLY A 208 1.98 -5.66 -0.35
N ILE A 209 2.05 -5.91 -1.65
CA ILE A 209 2.25 -7.28 -2.17
C ILE A 209 3.57 -7.92 -1.74
N MET A 210 4.57 -7.12 -1.35
CA MET A 210 5.87 -7.64 -0.91
C MET A 210 5.82 -8.32 0.46
N VAL A 211 4.74 -8.19 1.21
CA VAL A 211 4.53 -8.93 2.46
C VAL A 211 4.46 -10.44 2.21
N ASN A 212 3.79 -10.87 1.13
CA ASN A 212 3.78 -12.29 0.76
C ASN A 212 5.19 -12.81 0.40
N GLU A 213 5.96 -12.03 -0.35
CA GLU A 213 7.35 -12.37 -0.68
C GLU A 213 8.22 -12.43 0.59
N ALA A 214 8.00 -11.53 1.55
CA ALA A 214 8.69 -11.52 2.84
C ALA A 214 8.39 -12.77 3.69
N MET A 215 7.14 -13.24 3.69
CA MET A 215 6.76 -14.49 4.39
C MET A 215 7.44 -15.71 3.77
N ILE A 216 7.46 -15.81 2.43
CA ILE A 216 8.17 -16.88 1.71
C ILE A 216 9.68 -16.82 2.01
N ALA A 217 10.27 -15.62 1.98
CA ALA A 217 11.68 -15.42 2.30
C ALA A 217 12.03 -15.86 3.74
N ALA A 218 11.15 -15.57 4.71
CA ALA A 218 11.34 -15.97 6.10
C ALA A 218 11.30 -17.50 6.27
N GLU A 219 10.46 -18.22 5.52
CA GLU A 219 10.44 -19.69 5.51
C GLU A 219 11.74 -20.25 4.90
N GLU A 220 12.23 -19.67 3.80
CA GLU A 220 13.50 -20.07 3.20
C GLU A 220 14.68 -19.80 4.13
N LEU A 221 14.72 -18.64 4.80
CA LEU A 221 15.74 -18.31 5.80
C LEU A 221 15.72 -19.29 6.98
N ALA A 222 14.53 -19.68 7.44
CA ALA A 222 14.39 -20.68 8.51
C ALA A 222 15.00 -22.03 8.11
N SER A 223 14.86 -22.47 6.85
CA SER A 223 15.51 -23.68 6.34
C SER A 223 17.04 -23.60 6.37
N LYS A 224 17.60 -22.38 6.39
CA LYS A 224 19.04 -22.10 6.50
C LYS A 224 19.47 -21.81 7.96
N GLY A 225 18.58 -22.01 8.93
CA GLY A 225 18.84 -21.78 10.36
C GLY A 225 18.82 -20.31 10.78
N ILE A 226 18.19 -19.45 10.00
CA ILE A 226 18.02 -18.01 10.29
C ILE A 226 16.57 -17.72 10.66
N ASP A 227 16.35 -17.25 11.87
CA ASP A 227 15.02 -16.94 12.41
C ASP A 227 14.65 -15.49 12.17
N ALA A 228 14.00 -15.21 11.02
CA ALA A 228 13.62 -13.89 10.60
C ALA A 228 12.23 -13.49 11.13
N ARG A 229 12.13 -12.30 11.73
CA ARG A 229 10.86 -11.61 12.03
C ARG A 229 10.28 -11.02 10.77
N VAL A 230 8.95 -11.05 10.60
CA VAL A 230 8.26 -10.37 9.48
C VAL A 230 7.23 -9.40 10.03
N ILE A 231 7.31 -8.15 9.56
CA ILE A 231 6.38 -7.07 9.90
C ILE A 231 5.72 -6.58 8.62
N ASP A 232 4.37 -6.60 8.61
CA ASP A 232 3.56 -5.90 7.62
C ASP A 232 3.42 -4.42 8.03
N MET A 233 4.07 -3.54 7.30
CA MET A 233 3.97 -2.09 7.48
C MET A 233 2.94 -1.52 6.51
N HIS A 234 1.68 -1.86 6.72
CA HIS A 234 0.56 -1.43 5.88
C HIS A 234 0.28 0.08 5.94
N THR A 235 0.70 0.77 6.99
CA THR A 235 0.65 2.23 7.10
C THR A 235 2.05 2.80 7.08
N ILE A 236 2.37 3.56 6.02
CA ILE A 236 3.70 4.14 5.83
C ILE A 236 3.77 5.54 6.43
N LYS A 237 2.62 6.21 6.56
CA LYS A 237 2.49 7.50 7.25
C LYS A 237 1.10 7.62 7.89
N PRO A 238 1.01 7.85 9.22
CA PRO A 238 2.13 7.85 10.16
C PRO A 238 2.82 6.49 10.23
N LEU A 239 4.13 6.48 10.43
CA LEU A 239 4.91 5.25 10.55
C LEU A 239 4.90 4.77 12.02
N ASP A 240 4.81 3.47 12.23
CA ASP A 240 4.97 2.88 13.56
C ASP A 240 6.45 2.82 13.94
N GLU A 241 6.95 3.92 14.49
CA GLU A 241 8.35 4.02 14.92
C GLU A 241 8.68 3.09 16.08
N GLU A 242 7.69 2.75 16.94
CA GLU A 242 7.89 1.90 18.12
C GLU A 242 8.23 0.46 17.69
N ILE A 243 7.46 -0.12 16.74
CA ILE A 243 7.72 -1.48 16.26
C ILE A 243 9.06 -1.57 15.51
N ILE A 244 9.45 -0.51 14.78
CA ILE A 244 10.74 -0.44 14.09
C ILE A 244 11.90 -0.41 15.08
N VAL A 245 11.83 0.44 16.10
CA VAL A 245 12.87 0.54 17.14
C VAL A 245 12.98 -0.76 17.93
N LYS A 246 11.85 -1.36 18.29
CA LYS A 246 11.81 -2.69 18.94
C LYS A 246 12.47 -3.75 18.05
N ALA A 247 12.11 -3.81 16.77
CA ALA A 247 12.69 -4.75 15.82
C ALA A 247 14.20 -4.55 15.68
N ALA A 248 14.66 -3.31 15.49
CA ALA A 248 16.09 -2.99 15.38
C ALA A 248 16.88 -3.42 16.62
N SER A 249 16.35 -3.12 17.83
CA SER A 249 17.02 -3.43 19.08
C SER A 249 17.09 -4.93 19.40
N GLU A 250 16.06 -5.69 19.03
CA GLU A 250 15.96 -7.11 19.33
C GLU A 250 16.66 -8.00 18.31
N THR A 251 16.71 -7.59 17.02
CA THR A 251 17.22 -8.43 15.94
C THR A 251 18.52 -7.93 15.30
N GLY A 252 18.89 -6.68 15.52
CA GLY A 252 20.20 -6.12 15.14
C GLY A 252 20.39 -5.86 13.62
N ALA A 253 19.44 -6.26 12.77
CA ALA A 253 19.51 -6.03 11.32
C ALA A 253 18.08 -5.95 10.73
N ILE A 254 17.91 -5.11 9.70
CA ILE A 254 16.61 -4.92 9.03
C ILE A 254 16.76 -5.05 7.52
N VAL A 255 15.83 -5.76 6.89
CA VAL A 255 15.60 -5.73 5.43
C VAL A 255 14.24 -5.10 5.19
N THR A 256 14.14 -4.13 4.28
CA THR A 256 12.84 -3.62 3.84
C THR A 256 12.49 -4.16 2.47
N ALA A 257 11.20 -4.39 2.21
CA ALA A 257 10.72 -4.88 0.92
C ALA A 257 9.45 -4.12 0.48
N GLU A 258 9.53 -3.51 -0.70
CA GLU A 258 8.48 -2.68 -1.26
C GLU A 258 8.41 -2.77 -2.79
N GLU A 259 7.23 -2.74 -3.36
CA GLU A 259 7.01 -2.61 -4.81
C GLU A 259 6.99 -1.13 -5.22
N HIS A 260 8.07 -0.43 -4.92
CA HIS A 260 8.25 1.02 -5.08
C HIS A 260 9.76 1.31 -5.18
N SER A 261 10.13 2.49 -5.59
CA SER A 261 11.53 2.92 -5.53
C SER A 261 12.04 2.85 -4.08
N VAL A 262 13.26 2.34 -3.90
CA VAL A 262 13.94 2.39 -2.59
C VAL A 262 14.21 3.84 -2.16
N ILE A 263 14.17 4.79 -3.11
CA ILE A 263 14.35 6.23 -2.86
C ILE A 263 13.01 6.83 -2.41
N GLY A 264 12.92 7.21 -1.15
CA GLY A 264 11.75 7.92 -0.58
C GLY A 264 10.57 7.04 -0.17
N GLY A 265 10.59 5.72 -0.44
CA GLY A 265 9.53 4.78 -0.07
C GLY A 265 9.59 4.29 1.38
N LEU A 266 9.17 3.03 1.60
CA LEU A 266 9.18 2.38 2.91
C LEU A 266 10.61 2.26 3.46
N GLY A 267 11.57 1.80 2.63
CA GLY A 267 12.95 1.61 3.08
C GLY A 267 13.57 2.91 3.58
N SER A 268 13.34 4.02 2.86
CA SER A 268 13.75 5.35 3.31
C SER A 268 13.06 5.75 4.61
N ALA A 269 11.75 5.49 4.76
CA ALA A 269 11.01 5.81 5.99
C ALA A 269 11.54 5.06 7.21
N VAL A 270 11.83 3.76 7.05
CA VAL A 270 12.42 2.94 8.11
C VAL A 270 13.83 3.44 8.44
N ALA A 271 14.66 3.75 7.42
CA ALA A 271 16.01 4.28 7.62
C ALA A 271 16.00 5.61 8.39
N GLU A 272 15.05 6.51 8.14
CA GLU A 272 14.89 7.76 8.88
C GLU A 272 14.66 7.54 10.39
N VAL A 273 13.95 6.47 10.77
CA VAL A 273 13.76 6.08 12.18
C VAL A 273 15.01 5.43 12.74
N VAL A 274 15.56 4.46 12.02
CA VAL A 274 16.70 3.64 12.45
C VAL A 274 17.92 4.53 12.72
N VAL A 275 18.27 5.43 11.80
CA VAL A 275 19.45 6.31 11.97
C VAL A 275 19.32 7.26 13.16
N LYS A 276 18.09 7.65 13.51
CA LYS A 276 17.82 8.58 14.63
C LYS A 276 17.73 7.89 15.98
N LYS A 277 17.16 6.67 16.03
CA LYS A 277 16.74 6.05 17.31
C LYS A 277 17.50 4.77 17.67
N CYS A 278 17.82 3.91 16.69
CA CYS A 278 18.50 2.64 16.92
C CYS A 278 19.26 2.19 15.67
N PRO A 279 20.47 2.72 15.40
CA PRO A 279 21.25 2.41 14.21
C PRO A 279 21.63 0.93 14.12
N VAL A 280 21.19 0.26 13.04
CA VAL A 280 21.54 -1.12 12.70
C VAL A 280 21.83 -1.22 11.20
N LYS A 281 22.42 -2.33 10.76
CA LYS A 281 22.57 -2.60 9.34
C LYS A 281 21.23 -2.76 8.65
N MET A 282 21.12 -2.17 7.47
CA MET A 282 19.90 -2.26 6.64
C MET A 282 20.23 -2.62 5.20
N ALA A 283 19.33 -3.39 4.57
CA ALA A 283 19.23 -3.56 3.12
C ALA A 283 17.82 -3.25 2.65
N MET A 284 17.69 -2.81 1.40
CA MET A 284 16.41 -2.40 0.83
C MET A 284 16.17 -3.18 -0.47
N VAL A 285 15.05 -3.90 -0.53
CA VAL A 285 14.54 -4.59 -1.73
C VAL A 285 13.39 -3.76 -2.28
N GLY A 286 13.49 -3.38 -3.55
CA GLY A 286 12.52 -2.55 -4.26
C GLY A 286 13.10 -2.10 -5.59
N GLN A 287 12.34 -1.28 -6.33
CA GLN A 287 12.79 -0.74 -7.60
C GLN A 287 14.04 0.11 -7.39
N GLN A 288 15.13 -0.26 -8.05
CA GLN A 288 16.34 0.52 -8.09
C GLN A 288 16.14 1.72 -9.05
N ASP A 289 17.11 2.59 -9.17
CA ASP A 289 17.03 3.82 -9.98
C ASP A 289 16.90 3.51 -11.49
N THR A 290 15.78 2.86 -11.88
CA THR A 290 15.46 2.48 -13.27
C THR A 290 13.96 2.58 -13.50
N PHE A 291 13.56 2.84 -14.76
CA PHE A 291 12.19 2.68 -15.19
C PHE A 291 11.81 1.20 -15.34
N GLY A 292 10.52 0.90 -15.24
CA GLY A 292 9.98 -0.41 -15.58
C GLY A 292 9.82 -0.60 -17.09
N GLU A 293 9.15 -1.67 -17.49
CA GLU A 293 8.85 -2.04 -18.86
C GLU A 293 7.60 -2.91 -18.96
N SER A 294 7.12 -3.16 -20.18
CA SER A 294 6.02 -4.09 -20.42
C SER A 294 6.47 -5.54 -20.22
N GLY A 295 5.67 -6.32 -19.51
CA GLY A 295 5.94 -7.73 -19.25
C GLY A 295 4.88 -8.35 -18.35
N LYS A 296 4.99 -9.65 -18.09
CA LYS A 296 4.11 -10.29 -17.10
C LYS A 296 4.55 -9.93 -15.68
N PRO A 297 3.61 -9.71 -14.74
CA PRO A 297 3.93 -9.29 -13.38
C PRO A 297 5.03 -10.12 -12.69
N ASP A 298 4.96 -11.46 -12.76
CA ASP A 298 5.95 -12.32 -12.10
C ASP A 298 7.32 -12.29 -12.80
N GLU A 299 7.36 -12.17 -14.14
CA GLU A 299 8.60 -12.02 -14.91
C GLU A 299 9.28 -10.67 -14.58
N LEU A 300 8.48 -9.61 -14.43
CA LEU A 300 8.98 -8.30 -14.05
C LEU A 300 9.49 -8.27 -12.60
N LYS A 301 8.76 -8.86 -11.64
CA LYS A 301 9.28 -8.99 -10.26
C LYS A 301 10.63 -9.68 -10.22
N ALA A 302 10.78 -10.78 -10.97
CA ALA A 302 12.05 -11.51 -11.03
C ALA A 302 13.17 -10.68 -11.69
N LYS A 303 12.88 -9.99 -12.81
CA LYS A 303 13.85 -9.17 -13.52
C LYS A 303 14.36 -7.98 -12.71
N TYR A 304 13.47 -7.36 -11.92
CA TYR A 304 13.77 -6.18 -11.10
C TYR A 304 14.09 -6.54 -9.64
N GLU A 305 14.44 -7.79 -9.38
CA GLU A 305 14.93 -8.27 -8.08
C GLU A 305 13.97 -7.97 -6.91
N MET A 306 12.66 -8.22 -7.12
CA MET A 306 11.61 -8.02 -6.12
C MET A 306 10.90 -9.35 -5.78
N THR A 307 11.67 -10.42 -5.60
CA THR A 307 11.16 -11.74 -5.21
C THR A 307 11.61 -12.13 -3.81
N ALA A 308 11.05 -13.22 -3.30
CA ALA A 308 11.49 -13.81 -2.02
C ALA A 308 12.98 -14.14 -2.00
N ALA A 309 13.54 -14.64 -3.13
CA ALA A 309 14.96 -14.95 -3.25
C ALA A 309 15.84 -13.69 -3.08
N ASP A 310 15.40 -12.55 -3.59
CA ASP A 310 16.11 -11.27 -3.48
C ASP A 310 16.07 -10.75 -2.03
N ILE A 311 14.95 -10.94 -1.34
CA ILE A 311 14.84 -10.64 0.10
C ILE A 311 15.79 -11.55 0.91
N VAL A 312 15.88 -12.84 0.58
CA VAL A 312 16.84 -13.78 1.21
C VAL A 312 18.28 -13.31 0.97
N HIS A 313 18.62 -12.92 -0.27
CA HIS A 313 19.94 -12.40 -0.60
C HIS A 313 20.28 -11.15 0.21
N ALA A 314 19.35 -10.19 0.26
CA ALA A 314 19.50 -8.99 1.07
C ALA A 314 19.67 -9.29 2.56
N ALA A 315 18.90 -10.25 3.10
CA ALA A 315 19.00 -10.70 4.49
C ALA A 315 20.38 -11.27 4.83
N LEU A 316 20.95 -12.07 3.94
CA LEU A 316 22.29 -12.64 4.12
C LEU A 316 23.41 -11.57 4.07
N SER A 317 23.17 -10.45 3.39
CA SER A 317 24.17 -9.36 3.28
C SER A 317 24.27 -8.48 4.54
N VAL A 318 23.23 -8.45 5.37
CA VAL A 318 23.17 -7.61 6.58
C VAL A 318 23.43 -8.37 7.87
N LYS A 319 23.38 -9.72 7.81
CA LYS A 319 23.70 -10.61 8.93
C LYS A 319 25.20 -10.85 9.02
#